data_6d670564cd4ec1a723eae8c315ef7355
#
_entry.id   6d670564cd4ec1a723eae8c315ef7355
#
_cell.length_a   1.000
_cell.length_b   1.000
_cell.length_c   1.000
_cell.angle_alpha   90.00
_cell.angle_beta   90.00
_cell.angle_gamma   90.00
#
_symmetry.space_group_name_H-M   'P 1'
#
loop_
_entity.id
_entity.type
_entity.pdbx_description
1 polymer ?
#
loop_
_entity_poly.entity_id
_entity_poly.type
_entity_poly.pdbx_seq_one_letter_code
_entity_poly.pdbx_strand_id
1 'polypeptide(L)'
;MKKKTSTIFALALAAMLGMGMAEANAQRVVYKGTATINQKDGTSTKFDVSSLRNLYNRESYVRVITEEYGKSDFFENVDNVSFDWVAKTIGEIKIDYKKEISADELKQAIREMRTQLGSALKAVYGMRAGKDDYPPAAHSYQFAYNLGPDCYVQYFCVPHSDFPYHNFTLRSTYDLCKGCIGGPGVGFSSMKLDMAPTLNAEKIDYMPELKAIYLMLFNYSAIENVDLFGPMPYNDHKNYVEEQHFVYDRLKDIYYQAKADLDASIECLKYYKDNRYATYKSQIGRVIMSRVQLLSSDYADPSDLSVWIRFANSLKLRMAIHMSKVEPATAKQWAEEAVAGGVIENEADEIAIYPTKTGTMHPLVEIMGWNDIVIGASFINLLQNLDHPYMK
;
A
#
# COMPACT_ATOMS: atom_id res chain seq x y z
N MET A 1 -1.15 7.51 -46.85
CA MET A 1 -0.97 7.82 -45.42
C MET A 1 -2.08 7.30 -44.50
N LYS A 2 -3.28 6.97 -44.98
CA LYS A 2 -4.42 6.48 -44.15
C LYS A 2 -4.26 5.07 -43.52
N LYS A 3 -3.39 4.20 -44.06
CA LYS A 3 -3.20 2.84 -43.52
C LYS A 3 -2.35 2.74 -42.22
N LYS A 4 -1.47 3.70 -41.96
CA LYS A 4 -0.59 3.65 -40.75
C LYS A 4 -1.31 3.98 -39.44
N THR A 5 -2.30 4.88 -39.49
CA THR A 5 -3.08 5.30 -38.31
C THR A 5 -4.03 4.19 -37.84
N SER A 6 -4.62 3.44 -38.78
CA SER A 6 -5.51 2.31 -38.48
C SER A 6 -4.76 1.13 -37.85
N THR A 7 -3.48 0.90 -38.24
CA THR A 7 -2.67 -0.21 -37.72
C THR A 7 -2.15 0.06 -36.29
N ILE A 8 -1.82 1.32 -35.98
CA ILE A 8 -1.41 1.71 -34.62
C ILE A 8 -2.60 1.63 -33.67
N PHE A 9 -3.79 1.97 -34.14
CA PHE A 9 -5.04 1.88 -33.39
C PHE A 9 -5.42 0.42 -33.07
N ALA A 10 -5.33 -0.46 -34.03
CA ALA A 10 -5.59 -1.90 -33.84
C ALA A 10 -4.59 -2.55 -32.86
N LEU A 11 -3.35 -2.10 -32.88
CA LEU A 11 -2.30 -2.56 -31.96
C LEU A 11 -2.52 -2.05 -30.53
N ALA A 12 -2.89 -0.79 -30.34
CA ALA A 12 -3.18 -0.22 -29.02
C ALA A 12 -4.46 -0.85 -28.41
N LEU A 13 -5.51 -1.03 -29.20
CA LEU A 13 -6.77 -1.65 -28.74
C LEU A 13 -6.62 -3.17 -28.57
N ALA A 14 -5.83 -3.84 -29.41
CA ALA A 14 -5.46 -5.24 -29.23
C ALA A 14 -4.62 -5.47 -27.97
N ALA A 15 -3.75 -4.52 -27.61
CA ALA A 15 -3.05 -4.54 -26.32
C ALA A 15 -4.01 -4.37 -25.13
N MET A 16 -5.09 -3.60 -25.25
CA MET A 16 -6.11 -3.47 -24.22
C MET A 16 -7.02 -4.71 -24.10
N LEU A 17 -7.30 -5.40 -25.19
CA LEU A 17 -8.29 -6.50 -25.24
C LEU A 17 -7.65 -7.90 -25.29
N GLY A 18 -6.36 -8.00 -25.61
CA GLY A 18 -5.68 -9.27 -25.92
C GLY A 18 -4.97 -9.93 -24.75
N MET A 19 -5.02 -9.38 -23.53
CA MET A 19 -4.27 -9.93 -22.40
C MET A 19 -5.09 -10.85 -21.49
N GLY A 20 -5.98 -11.61 -22.07
CA GLY A 20 -6.42 -12.85 -21.46
C GLY A 20 -5.30 -13.88 -21.61
N MET A 21 -4.60 -14.21 -20.50
CA MET A 21 -3.66 -15.33 -20.37
C MET A 21 -2.34 -15.22 -21.16
N ALA A 22 -1.54 -14.22 -20.89
CA ALA A 22 -0.13 -14.23 -21.26
C ALA A 22 0.73 -14.00 -20.01
N GLU A 23 1.70 -14.85 -19.87
CA GLU A 23 2.79 -14.96 -18.89
C GLU A 23 2.94 -13.89 -17.80
N ALA A 24 3.25 -14.36 -16.60
CA ALA A 24 3.32 -13.75 -15.28
C ALA A 24 4.26 -12.52 -15.10
N ASN A 25 4.71 -11.85 -16.15
CA ASN A 25 5.59 -10.68 -16.11
C ASN A 25 5.19 -9.55 -17.07
N ALA A 26 4.02 -9.59 -17.69
CA ALA A 26 3.58 -8.51 -18.56
C ALA A 26 3.14 -7.32 -17.71
N GLN A 27 3.90 -6.24 -17.73
CA GLN A 27 3.50 -4.97 -17.12
C GLN A 27 2.18 -4.50 -17.75
N ARG A 28 1.15 -4.34 -16.94
CA ARG A 28 -0.13 -3.79 -17.38
C ARG A 28 0.03 -2.29 -17.61
N VAL A 29 -0.50 -1.80 -18.73
CA VAL A 29 -0.50 -0.38 -19.05
C VAL A 29 -1.93 0.15 -18.96
N VAL A 30 -2.14 1.17 -18.16
CA VAL A 30 -3.42 1.90 -18.07
C VAL A 30 -3.26 3.24 -18.78
N TYR A 31 -4.27 3.57 -19.54
CA TYR A 31 -4.31 4.83 -20.27
C TYR A 31 -5.30 5.78 -19.57
N LYS A 32 -4.82 6.94 -19.15
CA LYS A 32 -5.66 8.04 -18.65
C LYS A 32 -5.73 9.13 -19.69
N GLY A 33 -6.92 9.66 -19.93
CA GLY A 33 -7.10 10.76 -20.88
C GLY A 33 -8.43 10.69 -21.61
N THR A 34 -8.51 11.39 -22.71
CA THR A 34 -9.76 11.60 -23.45
C THR A 34 -9.64 11.10 -24.89
N ALA A 35 -10.62 10.33 -25.32
CA ALA A 35 -10.88 10.06 -26.74
C ALA A 35 -11.91 11.09 -27.23
N THR A 36 -11.60 11.78 -28.30
CA THR A 36 -12.50 12.78 -28.90
C THR A 36 -12.90 12.35 -30.32
N ILE A 37 -14.19 12.26 -30.57
CA ILE A 37 -14.74 12.01 -31.90
C ILE A 37 -15.15 13.36 -32.47
N ASN A 38 -14.48 13.78 -33.52
CA ASN A 38 -14.78 15.01 -34.23
C ASN A 38 -15.60 14.69 -35.48
N GLN A 39 -16.75 15.32 -35.61
CA GLN A 39 -17.64 15.18 -36.77
C GLN A 39 -17.41 16.28 -37.81
N LYS A 40 -17.76 16.04 -39.04
CA LYS A 40 -17.55 16.99 -40.16
C LYS A 40 -18.37 18.27 -40.03
N ASP A 41 -19.40 18.28 -39.21
CA ASP A 41 -20.22 19.45 -38.89
C ASP A 41 -19.58 20.36 -37.81
N GLY A 42 -18.40 20.00 -37.30
CA GLY A 42 -17.68 20.73 -36.27
C GLY A 42 -18.06 20.34 -34.85
N THR A 43 -18.97 19.40 -34.65
CA THR A 43 -19.30 18.90 -33.33
C THR A 43 -18.22 17.91 -32.84
N SER A 44 -18.05 17.84 -31.51
CA SER A 44 -17.10 16.93 -30.88
C SER A 44 -17.72 16.27 -29.66
N THR A 45 -17.50 14.97 -29.54
CA THR A 45 -17.92 14.19 -28.36
C THR A 45 -16.68 13.60 -27.71
N LYS A 46 -16.57 13.77 -26.38
CA LYS A 46 -15.45 13.30 -25.59
C LYS A 46 -15.85 12.10 -24.73
N PHE A 47 -14.97 11.12 -24.66
CA PHE A 47 -15.08 9.94 -23.82
C PHE A 47 -13.82 9.81 -22.97
N ASP A 48 -13.96 9.44 -21.71
CA ASP A 48 -12.82 9.03 -20.91
C ASP A 48 -12.28 7.71 -21.48
N VAL A 49 -10.96 7.65 -21.70
CA VAL A 49 -10.31 6.45 -22.23
C VAL A 49 -10.49 5.26 -21.30
N SER A 50 -10.54 5.49 -20.00
CA SER A 50 -10.75 4.43 -18.99
C SER A 50 -12.15 3.80 -19.06
N SER A 51 -13.14 4.53 -19.56
CA SER A 51 -14.52 4.05 -19.72
C SER A 51 -14.76 3.28 -21.04
N LEU A 52 -13.79 3.29 -21.95
CA LEU A 52 -13.94 2.69 -23.27
C LEU A 52 -13.69 1.18 -23.22
N ARG A 53 -14.71 0.39 -23.50
CA ARG A 53 -14.57 -1.06 -23.75
C ARG A 53 -14.12 -1.37 -25.15
N ASN A 54 -14.65 -0.64 -26.12
CA ASN A 54 -14.29 -0.83 -27.52
C ASN A 54 -14.60 0.41 -28.35
N LEU A 55 -13.83 0.62 -29.40
CA LEU A 55 -14.07 1.64 -30.40
C LEU A 55 -13.85 1.05 -31.80
N TYR A 56 -14.92 0.98 -32.57
CA TYR A 56 -14.90 0.49 -33.95
C TYR A 56 -14.92 1.67 -34.89
N ASN A 57 -13.84 1.86 -35.62
CA ASN A 57 -13.79 2.84 -36.71
C ASN A 57 -14.06 2.11 -38.04
N ARG A 58 -15.22 2.37 -38.63
CA ARG A 58 -15.66 1.84 -39.92
C ARG A 58 -15.71 2.97 -40.95
N GLU A 59 -15.77 2.62 -42.22
CA GLU A 59 -15.77 3.63 -43.28
C GLU A 59 -16.96 4.62 -43.19
N SER A 60 -18.11 4.16 -42.68
CA SER A 60 -19.34 4.96 -42.60
C SER A 60 -19.70 5.47 -41.22
N TYR A 61 -19.11 4.88 -40.16
CA TYR A 61 -19.43 5.26 -38.79
C TYR A 61 -18.31 4.90 -37.81
N VAL A 62 -18.30 5.59 -36.65
CA VAL A 62 -17.57 5.18 -35.46
C VAL A 62 -18.56 4.68 -34.42
N ARG A 63 -18.33 3.50 -33.88
CA ARG A 63 -19.10 2.93 -32.77
C ARG A 63 -18.25 2.91 -31.52
N VAL A 64 -18.73 3.54 -30.46
CA VAL A 64 -18.12 3.55 -29.15
C VAL A 64 -18.93 2.68 -28.21
N ILE A 65 -18.28 1.76 -27.52
CA ILE A 65 -18.88 0.93 -26.47
C ILE A 65 -18.19 1.32 -25.16
N THR A 66 -18.98 1.84 -24.21
CA THR A 66 -18.53 2.17 -22.87
C THR A 66 -18.91 1.07 -21.88
N GLU A 67 -18.38 1.12 -20.68
CA GLU A 67 -18.66 0.12 -19.64
C GLU A 67 -20.08 0.15 -19.08
N GLU A 68 -20.81 1.24 -19.25
CA GLU A 68 -22.21 1.30 -18.90
C GLU A 68 -23.01 0.32 -19.76
N TYR A 69 -23.62 -0.65 -19.13
CA TYR A 69 -24.38 -1.77 -19.67
C TYR A 69 -25.04 -1.53 -21.02
N GLY A 70 -24.42 -2.09 -22.06
CA GLY A 70 -25.07 -2.23 -23.38
C GLY A 70 -25.24 -0.95 -24.17
N LYS A 71 -24.82 0.19 -23.68
CA LYS A 71 -24.86 1.42 -24.46
C LYS A 71 -23.72 1.42 -25.46
N SER A 72 -24.09 1.53 -26.72
CA SER A 72 -23.14 1.83 -27.77
C SER A 72 -23.60 3.08 -28.52
N ASP A 73 -22.74 4.07 -28.58
CA ASP A 73 -22.99 5.29 -29.33
C ASP A 73 -22.47 5.13 -30.76
N PHE A 74 -23.24 5.58 -31.73
CA PHE A 74 -22.87 5.57 -33.14
C PHE A 74 -22.71 7.00 -33.62
N PHE A 75 -21.56 7.27 -34.26
CA PHE A 75 -21.24 8.56 -34.84
C PHE A 75 -21.10 8.40 -36.35
N GLU A 76 -21.95 9.07 -37.10
CA GLU A 76 -21.85 9.17 -38.55
C GLU A 76 -21.10 10.46 -38.92
N ASN A 77 -20.63 10.53 -40.19
CA ASN A 77 -19.91 11.71 -40.67
C ASN A 77 -18.70 12.14 -39.81
N VAL A 78 -17.99 11.18 -39.29
CA VAL A 78 -16.78 11.43 -38.49
C VAL A 78 -15.68 11.95 -39.40
N ASP A 79 -15.06 13.06 -38.99
CA ASP A 79 -13.87 13.59 -39.65
C ASP A 79 -12.62 12.87 -39.15
N ASN A 80 -12.44 12.86 -37.82
CA ASN A 80 -11.33 12.14 -37.20
C ASN A 80 -11.69 11.70 -35.75
N VAL A 81 -10.89 10.79 -35.25
CA VAL A 81 -10.85 10.41 -33.81
C VAL A 81 -9.46 10.77 -33.30
N SER A 82 -9.41 11.62 -32.31
CA SER A 82 -8.16 12.03 -31.67
C SER A 82 -8.10 11.52 -30.24
N PHE A 83 -6.88 11.31 -29.74
CA PHE A 83 -6.61 10.85 -28.39
C PHE A 83 -5.62 11.80 -27.74
N ASP A 84 -5.99 12.26 -26.55
CA ASP A 84 -5.11 12.95 -25.63
C ASP A 84 -5.02 12.08 -24.39
N TRP A 85 -4.00 11.25 -24.32
CA TRP A 85 -3.83 10.27 -23.27
C TRP A 85 -2.39 10.14 -22.77
N VAL A 86 -2.26 9.75 -21.53
CA VAL A 86 -0.99 9.36 -20.89
C VAL A 86 -1.06 7.87 -20.55
N ALA A 87 -0.06 7.13 -21.01
CA ALA A 87 0.11 5.72 -20.66
C ALA A 87 0.82 5.61 -19.31
N LYS A 88 0.23 4.88 -18.37
CA LYS A 88 0.85 4.55 -17.09
C LYS A 88 1.04 3.05 -16.98
N THR A 89 2.28 2.63 -16.75
CA THR A 89 2.60 1.23 -16.45
C THR A 89 2.22 0.92 -15.02
N ILE A 90 1.40 -0.12 -14.83
CA ILE A 90 0.99 -0.60 -13.52
C ILE A 90 1.91 -1.74 -13.10
N GLY A 91 2.27 -1.76 -11.82
CA GLY A 91 3.09 -2.80 -11.20
C GLY A 91 4.38 -2.29 -10.60
N GLU A 92 5.03 -1.33 -11.21
CA GLU A 92 6.29 -0.76 -10.74
C GLU A 92 6.12 0.73 -10.39
N ILE A 93 6.45 1.10 -9.15
CA ILE A 93 6.63 2.50 -8.76
C ILE A 93 8.11 2.85 -8.92
N LYS A 94 8.42 3.67 -9.91
CA LYS A 94 9.80 4.11 -10.14
C LYS A 94 10.23 5.14 -9.12
N ILE A 95 11.45 4.97 -8.59
CA ILE A 95 12.11 5.93 -7.71
C ILE A 95 13.35 6.43 -8.43
N ASP A 96 13.26 7.61 -9.05
CA ASP A 96 14.41 8.24 -9.71
C ASP A 96 15.22 9.07 -8.72
N TYR A 97 16.06 8.38 -7.94
CA TYR A 97 16.88 9.01 -6.90
C TYR A 97 18.19 9.64 -7.43
N LYS A 98 18.50 9.44 -8.72
CA LYS A 98 19.68 10.03 -9.37
C LYS A 98 19.38 11.37 -10.03
N LYS A 99 18.11 11.73 -10.17
CA LYS A 99 17.68 13.03 -10.67
C LYS A 99 18.25 14.17 -9.83
N GLU A 100 18.83 15.15 -10.48
CA GLU A 100 19.22 16.39 -9.80
C GLU A 100 17.99 17.22 -9.48
N ILE A 101 17.88 17.64 -8.23
CA ILE A 101 16.75 18.40 -7.71
C ILE A 101 17.32 19.65 -7.06
N SER A 102 16.89 20.81 -7.52
CA SER A 102 17.28 22.09 -6.93
C SER A 102 16.57 22.33 -5.59
N ALA A 103 17.17 23.15 -4.74
CA ALA A 103 16.57 23.51 -3.46
C ALA A 103 15.21 24.19 -3.59
N ASP A 104 14.99 24.96 -4.66
CA ASP A 104 13.72 25.67 -4.87
C ASP A 104 12.62 24.75 -5.38
N GLU A 105 12.92 23.80 -6.28
CA GLU A 105 12.00 22.74 -6.69
C GLU A 105 11.55 21.91 -5.50
N LEU A 106 12.49 21.49 -4.63
CA LEU A 106 12.19 20.76 -3.42
C LEU A 106 11.28 21.54 -2.48
N LYS A 107 11.57 22.81 -2.21
CA LYS A 107 10.74 23.68 -1.36
C LYS A 107 9.33 23.87 -1.95
N GLN A 108 9.21 23.97 -3.25
CA GLN A 108 7.93 24.06 -3.93
C GLN A 108 7.15 22.75 -3.79
N ALA A 109 7.76 21.62 -4.08
CA ALA A 109 7.14 20.31 -3.95
C ALA A 109 6.62 20.06 -2.51
N ILE A 110 7.42 20.38 -1.49
CA ILE A 110 7.02 20.25 -0.08
C ILE A 110 5.81 21.13 0.23
N ARG A 111 5.74 22.37 -0.28
CA ARG A 111 4.61 23.26 -0.05
C ARG A 111 3.33 22.74 -0.71
N GLU A 112 3.43 22.32 -1.96
CA GLU A 112 2.30 21.82 -2.75
C GLU A 112 1.74 20.51 -2.17
N MET A 113 2.60 19.63 -1.70
CA MET A 113 2.20 18.34 -1.13
C MET A 113 1.90 18.35 0.37
N ARG A 114 1.98 19.49 1.04
CA ARG A 114 1.91 19.55 2.52
C ARG A 114 0.71 18.83 3.12
N THR A 115 -0.47 19.01 2.54
CA THR A 115 -1.71 18.36 3.01
C THR A 115 -1.67 16.87 2.72
N GLN A 116 -1.31 16.49 1.50
CA GLN A 116 -1.25 15.11 1.04
C GLN A 116 -0.23 14.28 1.84
N LEU A 117 0.96 14.85 2.09
CA LEU A 117 1.96 14.23 2.96
C LEU A 117 1.44 14.00 4.38
N GLY A 118 0.64 14.94 4.90
CA GLY A 118 -0.01 14.80 6.20
C GLY A 118 -1.05 13.68 6.25
N SER A 119 -1.85 13.54 5.20
CA SER A 119 -2.83 12.45 5.08
C SER A 119 -2.15 11.09 4.99
N ALA A 120 -1.10 10.98 4.17
CA ALA A 120 -0.33 9.74 4.04
C ALA A 120 0.27 9.28 5.39
N LEU A 121 0.75 10.20 6.23
CA LEU A 121 1.22 9.86 7.57
C LEU A 121 0.09 9.41 8.51
N LYS A 122 -1.10 10.02 8.40
CA LYS A 122 -2.26 9.56 9.18
C LYS A 122 -2.64 8.12 8.84
N ALA A 123 -2.50 7.71 7.57
CA ALA A 123 -2.75 6.35 7.14
C ALA A 123 -1.91 5.33 7.94
N VAL A 124 -0.68 5.68 8.28
CA VAL A 124 0.19 4.81 9.11
C VAL A 124 -0.39 4.56 10.50
N TYR A 125 -1.04 5.55 11.10
CA TYR A 125 -1.72 5.37 12.39
C TYR A 125 -2.95 4.50 12.27
N GLY A 126 -3.67 4.59 11.15
CA GLY A 126 -4.84 3.76 10.86
C GLY A 126 -4.54 2.29 10.64
N MET A 127 -3.28 1.91 10.37
CA MET A 127 -2.88 0.54 10.04
C MET A 127 -3.31 -0.51 11.07
N ARG A 128 -3.40 -0.15 12.34
CA ARG A 128 -3.76 -1.08 13.42
C ARG A 128 -5.21 -0.98 13.88
N ALA A 129 -5.87 0.14 13.67
CA ALA A 129 -7.20 0.38 14.20
C ALA A 129 -8.29 0.54 13.12
N GLY A 130 -7.89 0.58 11.86
CA GLY A 130 -8.83 0.64 10.74
C GLY A 130 -9.64 1.93 10.65
N LYS A 131 -9.17 3.00 11.25
CA LYS A 131 -9.77 4.33 11.13
C LYS A 131 -8.68 5.37 10.88
N ASP A 132 -9.05 6.40 10.12
CA ASP A 132 -8.22 7.57 9.88
C ASP A 132 -8.08 8.47 11.12
N ASP A 133 -8.76 8.11 12.20
CA ASP A 133 -8.75 8.84 13.46
C ASP A 133 -7.42 8.63 14.18
N TYR A 134 -6.82 9.72 14.57
CA TYR A 134 -5.65 9.74 15.42
C TYR A 134 -6.04 10.35 16.79
N PRO A 135 -5.80 9.65 17.90
CA PRO A 135 -5.33 8.26 18.04
C PRO A 135 -6.35 7.22 17.55
N PRO A 136 -5.90 6.02 17.19
CA PRO A 136 -6.80 4.93 16.83
C PRO A 136 -7.81 4.70 17.94
N ALA A 137 -9.09 4.60 17.58
CA ALA A 137 -10.13 4.36 18.57
C ALA A 137 -9.94 2.99 19.24
N ALA A 138 -9.84 2.96 20.56
CA ALA A 138 -9.56 1.76 21.33
C ALA A 138 -10.56 0.62 21.04
N HIS A 139 -11.85 0.93 20.89
CA HIS A 139 -12.87 -0.06 20.55
C HIS A 139 -12.67 -0.67 19.15
N SER A 140 -12.15 0.08 18.18
CA SER A 140 -11.85 -0.46 16.84
C SER A 140 -10.70 -1.46 16.91
N TYR A 141 -9.66 -1.16 17.70
CA TYR A 141 -8.57 -2.08 17.96
C TYR A 141 -9.05 -3.34 18.70
N GLN A 142 -9.93 -3.17 19.71
CA GLN A 142 -10.51 -4.26 20.46
C GLN A 142 -11.25 -5.24 19.55
N PHE A 143 -12.11 -4.75 18.67
CA PHE A 143 -12.84 -5.59 17.73
C PHE A 143 -11.92 -6.25 16.69
N ALA A 144 -10.92 -5.53 16.22
CA ALA A 144 -10.01 -6.05 15.19
C ALA A 144 -9.05 -7.14 15.71
N TYR A 145 -8.67 -7.06 16.99
CA TYR A 145 -7.62 -7.93 17.55
C TYR A 145 -8.07 -8.67 18.81
N ASN A 146 -8.46 -7.97 19.89
CA ASN A 146 -8.59 -8.57 21.20
C ASN A 146 -9.79 -9.51 21.34
N LEU A 147 -10.94 -9.16 20.79
CA LEU A 147 -12.16 -9.98 20.84
C LEU A 147 -12.20 -11.09 19.77
N GLY A 148 -11.25 -11.10 18.86
CA GLY A 148 -11.15 -12.07 17.79
C GLY A 148 -9.81 -12.83 17.84
N PRO A 149 -8.81 -12.42 17.04
CA PRO A 149 -7.55 -13.14 16.89
C PRO A 149 -6.87 -13.49 18.20
N ASP A 150 -6.80 -12.55 19.15
CA ASP A 150 -6.14 -12.77 20.44
C ASP A 150 -6.87 -13.81 21.31
N CYS A 151 -8.20 -13.92 21.19
CA CYS A 151 -8.97 -14.97 21.83
C CYS A 151 -8.76 -16.34 21.17
N TYR A 152 -8.63 -16.39 19.83
CA TYR A 152 -8.34 -17.65 19.13
C TYR A 152 -7.00 -18.25 19.52
N VAL A 153 -5.98 -17.41 19.68
CA VAL A 153 -4.65 -17.87 20.13
C VAL A 153 -4.54 -17.96 21.65
N GLN A 154 -5.63 -17.68 22.37
CA GLN A 154 -5.72 -17.78 23.83
C GLN A 154 -4.78 -16.83 24.60
N TYR A 155 -4.38 -15.73 23.99
CA TYR A 155 -3.66 -14.67 24.71
C TYR A 155 -4.60 -13.93 25.66
N PHE A 156 -5.83 -13.70 25.21
CA PHE A 156 -6.90 -13.11 26.02
C PHE A 156 -8.13 -14.01 26.06
N CYS A 157 -9.00 -13.75 27.02
CA CYS A 157 -10.34 -14.28 27.05
C CYS A 157 -11.31 -13.23 27.61
N VAL A 158 -12.59 -13.37 27.27
CA VAL A 158 -13.66 -12.51 27.79
C VAL A 158 -14.20 -13.14 29.06
N PRO A 159 -14.14 -12.44 30.22
CA PRO A 159 -14.48 -13.02 31.52
C PRO A 159 -15.99 -13.01 31.85
N HIS A 160 -16.84 -12.40 31.02
CA HIS A 160 -18.25 -12.20 31.26
C HIS A 160 -19.13 -12.46 30.02
N SER A 161 -20.44 -12.43 30.17
CA SER A 161 -21.42 -12.79 29.14
C SER A 161 -21.86 -11.63 28.23
N ASP A 162 -21.37 -10.41 28.47
CA ASP A 162 -21.89 -9.22 27.79
C ASP A 162 -21.47 -9.13 26.31
N PHE A 163 -20.46 -9.91 25.91
CA PHE A 163 -20.08 -10.11 24.53
C PHE A 163 -20.32 -11.55 24.03
N PRO A 164 -21.57 -12.06 24.07
CA PRO A 164 -21.84 -13.46 23.74
C PRO A 164 -21.58 -13.81 22.28
N TYR A 165 -21.55 -12.80 21.39
CA TYR A 165 -21.32 -12.97 19.97
C TYR A 165 -19.83 -12.85 19.55
N HIS A 166 -19.01 -12.32 20.44
CA HIS A 166 -17.59 -12.04 20.19
C HIS A 166 -16.68 -12.87 21.07
N ASN A 167 -17.27 -13.68 21.95
CA ASN A 167 -16.52 -14.47 22.92
C ASN A 167 -16.39 -15.91 22.47
N PHE A 168 -15.31 -16.21 21.77
CA PHE A 168 -14.98 -17.57 21.35
C PHE A 168 -14.66 -18.51 22.53
N THR A 169 -14.42 -17.97 23.72
CA THR A 169 -14.12 -18.77 24.91
C THR A 169 -15.37 -19.33 25.59
N LEU A 170 -16.54 -18.72 25.39
CA LEU A 170 -17.82 -19.20 25.94
C LEU A 170 -18.62 -20.08 24.97
N ARG A 171 -18.27 -20.12 23.70
CA ARG A 171 -18.95 -20.92 22.67
C ARG A 171 -17.96 -21.83 21.95
N SER A 172 -18.34 -23.06 21.75
CA SER A 172 -17.62 -24.02 20.90
C SER A 172 -17.77 -23.76 19.40
N THR A 173 -18.46 -22.69 19.00
CA THR A 173 -18.70 -22.30 17.61
C THR A 173 -17.80 -21.12 17.27
N TYR A 174 -17.03 -21.27 16.21
CA TYR A 174 -16.23 -20.21 15.62
C TYR A 174 -17.14 -19.24 14.85
N ASP A 175 -17.76 -18.32 15.56
CA ASP A 175 -18.50 -17.22 14.93
C ASP A 175 -17.56 -16.04 14.75
N LEU A 176 -17.18 -15.77 13.50
CA LEU A 176 -16.42 -14.58 13.16
C LEU A 176 -17.29 -13.35 13.40
N CYS A 177 -16.94 -12.59 14.43
CA CYS A 177 -17.50 -11.28 14.66
C CYS A 177 -17.30 -10.39 13.44
N LYS A 178 -18.36 -9.72 12.98
CA LYS A 178 -18.27 -8.78 11.85
C LYS A 178 -17.19 -7.70 12.06
N GLY A 179 -17.00 -7.25 13.32
CA GLY A 179 -15.94 -6.30 13.66
C GLY A 179 -14.54 -6.89 13.62
N CYS A 180 -14.40 -8.22 13.77
CA CYS A 180 -13.11 -8.92 13.75
C CYS A 180 -12.61 -9.24 12.33
N ILE A 181 -13.48 -9.20 11.33
CA ILE A 181 -13.11 -9.47 9.93
C ILE A 181 -12.26 -8.33 9.35
N GLY A 182 -12.35 -7.13 9.93
CA GLY A 182 -11.67 -5.95 9.42
C GLY A 182 -10.15 -5.98 9.55
N GLY A 183 -9.63 -6.32 10.73
CA GLY A 183 -8.20 -6.44 11.03
C GLY A 183 -7.26 -5.62 10.14
N PRO A 184 -6.20 -6.23 9.63
CA PRO A 184 -5.26 -5.59 8.70
C PRO A 184 -5.88 -5.10 7.39
N GLY A 185 -7.01 -5.66 6.96
CA GLY A 185 -7.73 -5.21 5.75
C GLY A 185 -8.26 -3.79 5.91
N VAL A 186 -8.74 -3.43 7.09
CA VAL A 186 -9.20 -2.07 7.38
C VAL A 186 -8.01 -1.11 7.42
N GLY A 187 -6.89 -1.50 8.06
CA GLY A 187 -5.64 -0.74 8.03
C GLY A 187 -5.11 -0.52 6.62
N PHE A 188 -5.20 -1.54 5.77
CA PHE A 188 -4.82 -1.41 4.37
C PHE A 188 -5.73 -0.45 3.59
N SER A 189 -7.00 -0.31 3.96
CA SER A 189 -7.90 0.66 3.33
C SER A 189 -7.40 2.09 3.48
N SER A 190 -6.93 2.48 4.67
CA SER A 190 -6.31 3.80 4.89
C SER A 190 -5.04 3.98 4.03
N MET A 191 -4.19 2.95 3.97
CA MET A 191 -2.98 2.99 3.14
C MET A 191 -3.32 3.16 1.65
N LYS A 192 -4.34 2.47 1.16
CA LYS A 192 -4.82 2.60 -0.21
C LYS A 192 -5.37 3.99 -0.51
N LEU A 193 -6.14 4.57 0.39
CA LEU A 193 -6.85 5.84 0.16
C LEU A 193 -5.95 7.06 0.33
N ASP A 194 -4.97 7.02 1.21
CA ASP A 194 -4.14 8.18 1.56
C ASP A 194 -2.69 8.04 1.08
N MET A 195 -2.09 6.86 1.24
CA MET A 195 -0.69 6.64 0.88
C MET A 195 -0.51 6.44 -0.63
N ALA A 196 -1.36 5.65 -1.28
CA ALA A 196 -1.23 5.36 -2.69
C ALA A 196 -1.38 6.62 -3.59
N PRO A 197 -2.32 7.55 -3.35
CA PRO A 197 -2.35 8.82 -4.08
C PRO A 197 -1.05 9.62 -3.93
N THR A 198 -0.47 9.61 -2.73
CA THR A 198 0.79 10.31 -2.45
C THR A 198 1.96 9.68 -3.22
N LEU A 199 2.06 8.36 -3.26
CA LEU A 199 3.08 7.63 -4.04
C LEU A 199 3.00 7.90 -5.55
N ASN A 200 1.82 8.30 -6.04
CA ASN A 200 1.56 8.53 -7.46
C ASN A 200 1.49 10.02 -7.84
N ALA A 201 1.66 10.92 -6.88
CA ALA A 201 1.70 12.34 -7.14
C ALA A 201 2.98 12.74 -7.89
N GLU A 202 2.89 13.59 -8.90
CA GLU A 202 4.06 14.05 -9.67
C GLU A 202 5.14 14.65 -8.76
N LYS A 203 4.73 15.41 -7.76
CA LYS A 203 5.66 16.14 -6.89
C LYS A 203 6.39 15.27 -5.88
N ILE A 204 5.97 14.02 -5.63
CA ILE A 204 6.72 13.09 -4.76
C ILE A 204 8.08 12.72 -5.38
N ASP A 205 8.22 12.81 -6.70
CA ASP A 205 9.45 12.52 -7.42
C ASP A 205 10.58 13.54 -7.12
N TYR A 206 10.24 14.66 -6.49
CA TYR A 206 11.21 15.61 -5.93
C TYR A 206 11.67 15.24 -4.51
N MET A 207 11.12 14.19 -3.93
CA MET A 207 11.43 13.66 -2.59
C MET A 207 11.61 12.13 -2.66
N PRO A 208 12.60 11.62 -3.45
CA PRO A 208 12.71 10.18 -3.70
C PRO A 208 12.89 9.35 -2.44
N GLU A 209 13.61 9.84 -1.43
CA GLU A 209 13.80 9.18 -0.14
C GLU A 209 12.50 9.07 0.65
N LEU A 210 11.63 10.07 0.58
CA LEU A 210 10.31 9.99 1.20
C LEU A 210 9.39 9.04 0.43
N LYS A 211 9.45 9.07 -0.90
CA LYS A 211 8.75 8.11 -1.75
C LYS A 211 9.16 6.68 -1.42
N ALA A 212 10.46 6.43 -1.20
CA ALA A 212 10.99 5.14 -0.79
C ALA A 212 10.41 4.70 0.57
N ILE A 213 10.41 5.57 1.59
CA ILE A 213 9.85 5.29 2.90
C ILE A 213 8.34 4.99 2.80
N TYR A 214 7.60 5.79 2.06
CA TYR A 214 6.16 5.57 1.89
C TYR A 214 5.85 4.27 1.16
N LEU A 215 6.68 3.88 0.17
CA LEU A 215 6.55 2.60 -0.51
C LEU A 215 6.83 1.42 0.42
N MET A 216 7.82 1.54 1.32
CA MET A 216 8.08 0.55 2.36
C MET A 216 6.87 0.36 3.30
N LEU A 217 6.28 1.48 3.77
CA LEU A 217 5.12 1.45 4.66
C LEU A 217 3.87 0.89 3.96
N PHE A 218 3.65 1.27 2.69
CA PHE A 218 2.58 0.67 1.88
C PHE A 218 2.75 -0.84 1.78
N ASN A 219 3.96 -1.32 1.45
CA ASN A 219 4.23 -2.74 1.33
C ASN A 219 4.12 -3.48 2.67
N TYR A 220 4.51 -2.86 3.78
CA TYR A 220 4.31 -3.44 5.11
C TYR A 220 2.84 -3.76 5.36
N SER A 221 1.95 -2.80 5.13
CA SER A 221 0.50 -3.01 5.31
C SER A 221 -0.09 -3.97 4.27
N ALA A 222 0.36 -3.89 3.02
CA ALA A 222 -0.11 -4.76 1.94
C ALA A 222 0.23 -6.23 2.20
N ILE A 223 1.45 -6.53 2.62
CA ILE A 223 1.89 -7.90 2.92
C ILE A 223 1.11 -8.48 4.10
N GLU A 224 0.90 -7.69 5.17
CA GLU A 224 0.05 -8.13 6.29
C GLU A 224 -1.38 -8.46 5.84
N ASN A 225 -1.93 -7.67 4.93
CA ASN A 225 -3.27 -7.90 4.38
C ASN A 225 -3.33 -9.18 3.52
N VAL A 226 -2.37 -9.40 2.63
CA VAL A 226 -2.38 -10.61 1.77
C VAL A 226 -2.05 -11.89 2.53
N ASP A 227 -1.29 -11.80 3.61
CA ASP A 227 -1.01 -12.93 4.51
C ASP A 227 -2.30 -13.48 5.14
N LEU A 228 -3.29 -12.61 5.39
CA LEU A 228 -4.58 -12.99 5.96
C LEU A 228 -5.64 -13.32 4.92
N PHE A 229 -5.75 -12.52 3.88
CA PHE A 229 -6.87 -12.60 2.95
C PHE A 229 -6.51 -13.20 1.58
N GLY A 230 -5.21 -13.41 1.32
CA GLY A 230 -4.74 -13.95 0.06
C GLY A 230 -4.68 -12.91 -1.09
N PRO A 231 -4.93 -13.33 -2.32
CA PRO A 231 -4.84 -12.46 -3.49
C PRO A 231 -5.68 -11.19 -3.38
N MET A 232 -5.13 -10.06 -3.84
CA MET A 232 -5.83 -8.77 -3.90
C MET A 232 -5.39 -7.96 -5.12
N PRO A 233 -6.09 -6.88 -5.48
CA PRO A 233 -5.67 -5.96 -6.54
C PRO A 233 -4.49 -5.08 -6.10
N TYR A 234 -3.37 -5.69 -5.77
CA TYR A 234 -2.21 -5.01 -5.17
C TYR A 234 -1.65 -3.92 -6.07
N ASN A 235 -1.38 -4.25 -7.33
CA ASN A 235 -0.81 -3.28 -8.27
C ASN A 235 -1.77 -2.15 -8.61
N ASP A 236 -3.05 -2.44 -8.78
CA ASP A 236 -4.07 -1.42 -9.02
C ASP A 236 -4.19 -0.47 -7.83
N HIS A 237 -4.21 -0.99 -6.61
CA HIS A 237 -4.24 -0.18 -5.41
C HIS A 237 -2.96 0.64 -5.21
N LYS A 238 -1.79 0.03 -5.39
CA LYS A 238 -0.49 0.71 -5.27
C LYS A 238 -0.35 1.86 -6.27
N ASN A 239 -0.81 1.67 -7.48
CA ASN A 239 -0.74 2.67 -8.54
C ASN A 239 -1.94 3.64 -8.54
N TYR A 240 -2.83 3.53 -7.56
CA TYR A 240 -4.01 4.37 -7.43
C TYR A 240 -4.83 4.42 -8.73
N VAL A 241 -5.23 3.24 -9.20
CA VAL A 241 -6.05 3.10 -10.40
C VAL A 241 -7.51 3.39 -10.02
N GLU A 242 -8.12 4.35 -10.72
CA GLU A 242 -9.52 4.74 -10.52
C GLU A 242 -10.42 4.01 -11.54
N GLU A 243 -10.35 2.69 -11.56
CA GLU A 243 -11.18 1.85 -12.42
C GLU A 243 -12.29 1.18 -11.63
N GLN A 244 -13.39 0.85 -12.31
CA GLN A 244 -14.50 0.10 -11.69
C GLN A 244 -14.17 -1.39 -11.53
N HIS A 245 -13.23 -1.91 -12.31
CA HIS A 245 -12.83 -3.31 -12.32
C HIS A 245 -11.35 -3.46 -12.00
N PHE A 246 -11.07 -3.88 -10.78
CA PHE A 246 -9.73 -4.18 -10.33
C PHE A 246 -9.29 -5.58 -10.78
N VAL A 247 -8.01 -5.71 -11.15
CA VAL A 247 -7.38 -6.99 -11.47
C VAL A 247 -6.71 -7.55 -10.21
N TYR A 248 -7.10 -8.76 -9.82
CA TYR A 248 -6.48 -9.47 -8.70
C TYR A 248 -5.12 -10.02 -9.11
N ASP A 249 -4.10 -9.65 -8.36
CA ASP A 249 -2.75 -10.18 -8.51
C ASP A 249 -2.62 -11.49 -7.70
N ARG A 250 -1.86 -12.45 -8.24
CA ARG A 250 -1.59 -13.68 -7.50
C ARG A 250 -0.68 -13.41 -6.32
N LEU A 251 -0.85 -14.14 -5.23
CA LEU A 251 -0.06 -13.97 -4.00
C LEU A 251 1.45 -14.01 -4.28
N LYS A 252 1.90 -14.95 -5.11
CA LYS A 252 3.31 -15.03 -5.53
C LYS A 252 3.79 -13.71 -6.18
N ASP A 253 3.02 -13.18 -7.13
CA ASP A 253 3.39 -11.98 -7.88
C ASP A 253 3.46 -10.74 -6.96
N ILE A 254 2.53 -10.67 -5.98
CA ILE A 254 2.53 -9.62 -4.95
C ILE A 254 3.82 -9.67 -4.12
N TYR A 255 4.23 -10.85 -3.66
CA TYR A 255 5.45 -11.02 -2.88
C TYR A 255 6.70 -10.61 -3.66
N TYR A 256 6.82 -11.05 -4.91
CA TYR A 256 7.95 -10.70 -5.78
C TYR A 256 7.99 -9.20 -6.09
N GLN A 257 6.84 -8.59 -6.34
CA GLN A 257 6.75 -7.15 -6.60
C GLN A 257 7.07 -6.34 -5.33
N ALA A 258 6.54 -6.74 -4.18
CA ALA A 258 6.84 -6.08 -2.90
C ALA A 258 8.34 -6.16 -2.57
N LYS A 259 8.99 -7.32 -2.82
CA LYS A 259 10.44 -7.44 -2.65
C LYS A 259 11.19 -6.49 -3.58
N ALA A 260 10.80 -6.39 -4.84
CA ALA A 260 11.43 -5.47 -5.80
C ALA A 260 11.26 -4.00 -5.38
N ASP A 261 10.08 -3.61 -4.90
CA ASP A 261 9.81 -2.29 -4.37
C ASP A 261 10.68 -1.97 -3.14
N LEU A 262 10.87 -2.95 -2.24
CA LEU A 262 11.74 -2.82 -1.07
C LEU A 262 13.22 -2.69 -1.46
N ASP A 263 13.67 -3.46 -2.44
CA ASP A 263 15.05 -3.38 -2.95
C ASP A 263 15.32 -2.01 -3.57
N ALA A 264 14.43 -1.52 -4.43
CA ALA A 264 14.55 -0.19 -5.03
C ALA A 264 14.54 0.92 -3.98
N SER A 265 13.73 0.76 -2.94
CA SER A 265 13.67 1.70 -1.81
C SER A 265 14.98 1.68 -1.00
N ILE A 266 15.54 0.51 -0.74
CA ILE A 266 16.84 0.36 -0.04
C ILE A 266 17.96 1.00 -0.85
N GLU A 267 18.02 0.79 -2.16
CA GLU A 267 19.01 1.40 -3.04
C GLU A 267 18.93 2.93 -3.02
N CYS A 268 17.71 3.48 -3.09
CA CYS A 268 17.48 4.91 -2.95
C CYS A 268 18.02 5.45 -1.62
N LEU A 269 17.68 4.83 -0.50
CA LEU A 269 18.09 5.30 0.82
C LEU A 269 19.61 5.17 1.03
N LYS A 270 20.24 4.12 0.52
CA LYS A 270 21.71 3.99 0.53
C LYS A 270 22.37 5.13 -0.26
N TYR A 271 21.86 5.42 -1.45
CA TYR A 271 22.38 6.52 -2.26
C TYR A 271 22.27 7.87 -1.55
N TYR A 272 21.12 8.16 -0.91
CA TYR A 272 20.93 9.40 -0.16
C TYR A 272 21.80 9.47 1.09
N LYS A 273 21.96 8.36 1.80
CA LYS A 273 22.84 8.28 2.96
C LYS A 273 24.29 8.61 2.60
N ASP A 274 24.78 8.05 1.51
CA ASP A 274 26.19 8.17 1.12
C ASP A 274 26.49 9.49 0.38
N ASN A 275 25.54 10.02 -0.39
CA ASN A 275 25.78 11.15 -1.29
C ASN A 275 25.04 12.45 -0.90
N ARG A 276 23.87 12.36 -0.24
CA ARG A 276 22.99 13.52 0.02
C ARG A 276 22.56 13.68 1.48
N TYR A 277 23.16 12.98 2.39
CA TYR A 277 22.74 12.96 3.79
C TYR A 277 22.70 14.35 4.44
N ALA A 278 23.67 15.23 4.15
CA ALA A 278 23.68 16.59 4.65
C ALA A 278 22.48 17.42 4.15
N THR A 279 22.10 17.25 2.89
CA THR A 279 20.91 17.89 2.28
C THR A 279 19.63 17.34 2.90
N TYR A 280 19.56 16.02 3.12
CA TYR A 280 18.44 15.38 3.79
C TYR A 280 18.25 15.94 5.21
N LYS A 281 19.29 15.95 6.05
CA LYS A 281 19.21 16.52 7.41
C LYS A 281 18.83 18.01 7.43
N SER A 282 19.32 18.79 6.48
CA SER A 282 19.12 20.25 6.52
C SER A 282 17.76 20.71 5.95
N GLN A 283 17.23 20.03 4.96
CA GLN A 283 16.04 20.50 4.23
C GLN A 283 14.82 19.61 4.39
N ILE A 284 14.97 18.31 4.28
CA ILE A 284 13.89 17.34 4.39
C ILE A 284 13.71 16.91 5.83
N GLY A 285 14.80 16.67 6.54
CA GLY A 285 14.78 16.31 7.95
C GLY A 285 13.92 17.24 8.79
N ARG A 286 13.99 18.56 8.59
CA ARG A 286 13.18 19.51 9.36
C ARG A 286 11.69 19.45 9.05
N VAL A 287 11.29 19.20 7.81
CA VAL A 287 9.88 19.25 7.40
C VAL A 287 9.23 17.87 7.50
N ILE A 288 9.94 16.85 7.10
CA ILE A 288 9.46 15.47 7.13
C ILE A 288 9.63 14.89 8.53
N MET A 289 10.76 15.18 9.18
CA MET A 289 11.06 14.64 10.48
C MET A 289 10.23 15.26 11.60
N SER A 290 9.78 16.50 11.50
CA SER A 290 8.77 17.02 12.43
C SER A 290 7.44 16.24 12.37
N ARG A 291 7.21 15.49 11.31
CA ARG A 291 6.01 14.66 11.11
C ARG A 291 6.30 13.17 11.20
N VAL A 292 7.45 12.70 10.71
CA VAL A 292 7.94 11.32 10.88
C VAL A 292 8.48 11.09 12.30
N GLN A 293 8.72 12.13 13.09
CA GLN A 293 8.94 12.02 14.54
C GLN A 293 7.86 11.20 15.26
N LEU A 294 6.68 11.10 14.66
CA LEU A 294 5.61 10.24 15.15
C LEU A 294 5.95 8.75 15.04
N LEU A 295 6.87 8.37 14.16
CA LEU A 295 7.31 6.99 13.94
C LEU A 295 8.69 6.71 14.56
N SER A 296 9.24 7.65 15.33
CA SER A 296 10.55 7.46 15.94
C SER A 296 10.44 6.91 17.35
N SER A 297 11.29 5.97 17.67
CA SER A 297 11.57 5.58 19.04
C SER A 297 12.28 6.72 19.80
N ASP A 298 12.26 6.68 21.12
CA ASP A 298 13.18 7.48 21.92
C ASP A 298 14.64 7.06 21.68
N TYR A 299 14.86 5.93 21.03
CA TYR A 299 16.14 5.29 20.77
C TYR A 299 16.63 5.47 19.33
N ALA A 300 15.74 5.50 18.34
CA ALA A 300 16.12 5.65 16.93
C ALA A 300 15.85 7.08 16.43
N ASP A 301 16.85 7.67 15.79
CA ASP A 301 16.68 8.91 15.02
C ASP A 301 16.09 8.55 13.64
N PRO A 302 14.82 8.87 13.34
CA PRO A 302 14.22 8.55 12.05
C PRO A 302 14.80 9.36 10.88
N SER A 303 15.66 10.37 11.16
CA SER A 303 16.53 10.97 10.16
C SER A 303 17.71 10.08 9.80
N ASP A 304 17.99 9.05 10.58
CA ASP A 304 18.95 8.03 10.20
C ASP A 304 18.29 7.06 9.19
N LEU A 305 18.66 7.22 7.94
CA LEU A 305 18.17 6.36 6.87
C LEU A 305 18.53 4.88 7.06
N SER A 306 19.52 4.57 7.90
CA SER A 306 19.90 3.20 8.24
C SER A 306 18.77 2.45 8.97
N VAL A 307 17.98 3.15 9.77
CA VAL A 307 16.82 2.57 10.48
C VAL A 307 15.78 2.08 9.49
N TRP A 308 15.50 2.89 8.46
CA TRP A 308 14.56 2.52 7.39
C TRP A 308 15.08 1.38 6.51
N ILE A 309 16.39 1.34 6.25
CA ILE A 309 17.02 0.23 5.51
C ILE A 309 16.87 -1.07 6.31
N ARG A 310 17.11 -1.06 7.64
CA ARG A 310 16.89 -2.22 8.50
C ARG A 310 15.43 -2.64 8.55
N PHE A 311 14.51 -1.68 8.62
CA PHE A 311 13.07 -1.95 8.56
C PHE A 311 12.69 -2.70 7.27
N ALA A 312 13.13 -2.22 6.12
CA ALA A 312 12.84 -2.87 4.84
C ALA A 312 13.44 -4.28 4.75
N ASN A 313 14.68 -4.47 5.21
CA ASN A 313 15.30 -5.79 5.25
C ASN A 313 14.57 -6.73 6.23
N SER A 314 14.10 -6.22 7.38
CA SER A 314 13.31 -7.02 8.32
C SER A 314 11.98 -7.45 7.72
N LEU A 315 11.34 -6.59 6.93
CA LEU A 315 10.14 -6.96 6.17
C LEU A 315 10.46 -8.03 5.11
N LYS A 316 11.57 -7.92 4.39
CA LYS A 316 12.03 -8.95 3.44
C LYS A 316 12.28 -10.29 4.14
N LEU A 317 12.93 -10.26 5.32
CA LEU A 317 13.16 -11.47 6.12
C LEU A 317 11.84 -12.11 6.56
N ARG A 318 10.87 -11.32 7.03
CA ARG A 318 9.52 -11.81 7.37
C ARG A 318 8.84 -12.47 6.16
N MET A 319 8.86 -11.83 5.00
CA MET A 319 8.32 -12.38 3.76
C MET A 319 8.99 -13.70 3.38
N ALA A 320 10.31 -13.79 3.50
CA ALA A 320 11.07 -15.01 3.24
C ALA A 320 10.65 -16.16 4.17
N ILE A 321 10.47 -15.90 5.47
CA ILE A 321 10.01 -16.89 6.45
C ILE A 321 8.61 -17.38 6.08
N HIS A 322 7.68 -16.49 5.71
CA HIS A 322 6.32 -16.87 5.35
C HIS A 322 6.26 -17.78 4.11
N MET A 323 7.13 -17.56 3.12
CA MET A 323 7.17 -18.37 1.90
C MET A 323 8.06 -19.64 2.02
N SER A 324 8.71 -19.87 3.14
CA SER A 324 9.74 -20.91 3.31
C SER A 324 9.27 -22.33 2.99
N LYS A 325 7.99 -22.64 3.15
CA LYS A 325 7.43 -23.96 2.83
C LYS A 325 6.99 -24.11 1.37
N VAL A 326 6.68 -23.00 0.70
CA VAL A 326 6.18 -23.01 -0.70
C VAL A 326 7.29 -22.82 -1.72
N GLU A 327 8.28 -21.98 -1.40
CA GLU A 327 9.45 -21.70 -2.26
C GLU A 327 10.75 -21.70 -1.45
N PRO A 328 11.18 -22.83 -0.90
CA PRO A 328 12.27 -22.89 0.09
C PRO A 328 13.60 -22.35 -0.43
N ALA A 329 13.94 -22.56 -1.68
CA ALA A 329 15.19 -22.05 -2.25
C ALA A 329 15.20 -20.52 -2.36
N THR A 330 14.12 -19.95 -2.88
CA THR A 330 13.94 -18.48 -2.99
C THR A 330 13.85 -17.85 -1.60
N ALA A 331 13.13 -18.49 -0.67
CA ALA A 331 12.99 -18.03 0.70
C ALA A 331 14.36 -17.96 1.41
N LYS A 332 15.19 -18.99 1.25
CA LYS A 332 16.55 -19.00 1.78
C LYS A 332 17.37 -17.85 1.22
N GLN A 333 17.37 -17.68 -0.09
CA GLN A 333 18.09 -16.57 -0.74
C GLN A 333 17.66 -15.21 -0.20
N TRP A 334 16.36 -14.94 -0.14
CA TRP A 334 15.83 -13.66 0.36
C TRP A 334 16.17 -13.42 1.83
N ALA A 335 16.12 -14.48 2.65
CA ALA A 335 16.48 -14.38 4.06
C ALA A 335 17.98 -14.03 4.24
N GLU A 336 18.87 -14.72 3.51
CA GLU A 336 20.31 -14.46 3.53
C GLU A 336 20.64 -13.04 3.03
N GLU A 337 20.01 -12.58 1.93
CA GLU A 337 20.13 -11.21 1.44
C GLU A 337 19.67 -10.17 2.49
N ALA A 338 18.53 -10.41 3.14
CA ALA A 338 17.97 -9.50 4.14
C ALA A 338 18.88 -9.38 5.36
N VAL A 339 19.36 -10.50 5.89
CA VAL A 339 20.28 -10.52 7.05
C VAL A 339 21.61 -9.86 6.71
N ALA A 340 22.17 -10.15 5.54
CA ALA A 340 23.41 -9.51 5.08
C ALA A 340 23.25 -7.99 4.89
N GLY A 341 22.04 -7.52 4.53
CA GLY A 341 21.71 -6.11 4.39
C GLY A 341 21.52 -5.37 5.73
N GLY A 342 21.46 -6.09 6.83
CA GLY A 342 21.18 -5.59 8.19
C GLY A 342 19.68 -5.53 8.48
N VAL A 343 19.25 -6.19 9.54
CA VAL A 343 17.89 -6.23 10.05
C VAL A 343 17.78 -5.49 11.38
N ILE A 344 16.56 -5.35 11.91
CA ILE A 344 16.33 -4.86 13.27
C ILE A 344 16.81 -5.92 14.25
N GLU A 345 17.76 -5.57 15.12
CA GLU A 345 18.36 -6.47 16.11
C GLU A 345 18.12 -6.01 17.56
N ASN A 346 17.82 -4.74 17.75
CA ASN A 346 17.64 -4.16 19.09
C ASN A 346 16.68 -2.96 19.05
N GLU A 347 16.33 -2.44 20.23
CA GLU A 347 15.40 -1.32 20.38
C GLU A 347 15.84 -0.03 19.65
N ALA A 348 17.15 0.19 19.52
CA ALA A 348 17.67 1.36 18.80
C ALA A 348 17.38 1.33 17.29
N ASP A 349 17.04 0.17 16.76
CA ASP A 349 16.71 -0.03 15.34
C ASP A 349 15.19 0.05 15.09
N GLU A 350 14.36 0.12 16.13
CA GLU A 350 12.91 0.10 16.00
C GLU A 350 12.35 1.40 15.41
N ILE A 351 11.34 1.23 14.56
CA ILE A 351 10.44 2.30 14.13
C ILE A 351 9.09 2.04 14.77
N ALA A 352 8.68 2.93 15.67
CA ALA A 352 7.43 2.79 16.41
C ALA A 352 6.76 4.15 16.63
N ILE A 353 5.47 4.11 16.97
CA ILE A 353 4.70 5.28 17.42
C ILE A 353 4.84 5.36 18.94
N TYR A 354 5.47 6.41 19.44
CA TYR A 354 5.73 6.57 20.87
C TYR A 354 4.74 7.54 21.53
N PRO A 355 4.09 7.11 22.62
CA PRO A 355 3.12 7.93 23.36
C PRO A 355 3.71 9.25 23.88
N THR A 356 4.96 9.23 24.32
CA THR A 356 5.66 10.41 24.87
C THR A 356 5.79 11.55 23.87
N LYS A 357 5.87 11.24 22.57
CA LYS A 357 6.00 12.23 21.49
C LYS A 357 4.68 12.64 20.88
N THR A 358 3.71 11.75 20.90
CA THR A 358 2.43 11.91 20.20
C THR A 358 1.28 12.26 21.13
N GLY A 359 1.45 12.05 22.44
CA GLY A 359 0.36 12.13 23.41
C GLY A 359 -0.69 11.01 23.28
N THR A 360 -0.41 10.00 22.45
CA THR A 360 -1.31 8.85 22.25
C THR A 360 -0.81 7.65 23.03
N MET A 361 -1.74 6.93 23.63
CA MET A 361 -1.45 5.66 24.28
C MET A 361 -1.77 4.50 23.34
N HIS A 362 -1.09 3.37 23.53
CA HIS A 362 -1.48 2.14 22.83
C HIS A 362 -2.91 1.77 23.23
N PRO A 363 -3.79 1.42 22.28
CA PRO A 363 -5.21 1.12 22.58
C PRO A 363 -5.42 0.09 23.68
N LEU A 364 -4.53 -0.88 23.84
CA LEU A 364 -4.61 -1.88 24.92
C LEU A 364 -4.63 -1.26 26.32
N VAL A 365 -3.95 -0.14 26.55
CA VAL A 365 -3.93 0.51 27.86
C VAL A 365 -5.34 0.96 28.27
N GLU A 366 -6.11 1.49 27.32
CA GLU A 366 -7.50 1.87 27.56
C GLU A 366 -8.42 0.65 27.67
N ILE A 367 -8.27 -0.32 26.74
CA ILE A 367 -9.10 -1.53 26.68
C ILE A 367 -9.00 -2.36 27.95
N MET A 368 -7.80 -2.48 28.53
CA MET A 368 -7.61 -3.21 29.79
C MET A 368 -8.40 -2.59 30.97
N GLY A 369 -8.67 -1.29 30.91
CA GLY A 369 -9.51 -0.60 31.88
C GLY A 369 -11.01 -0.90 31.75
N TRP A 370 -11.46 -1.46 30.63
CA TRP A 370 -12.88 -1.78 30.40
C TRP A 370 -13.33 -3.11 31.01
N ASN A 371 -12.40 -3.98 31.41
CA ASN A 371 -12.63 -5.33 31.90
C ASN A 371 -13.34 -6.27 30.90
N ASP A 372 -13.34 -5.94 29.64
CA ASP A 372 -13.93 -6.77 28.58
C ASP A 372 -13.06 -7.97 28.24
N ILE A 373 -11.78 -7.88 28.54
CA ILE A 373 -10.77 -8.92 28.31
C ILE A 373 -9.90 -9.11 29.56
N VAL A 374 -9.44 -10.33 29.75
CA VAL A 374 -8.41 -10.71 30.72
C VAL A 374 -7.38 -11.62 30.05
N ILE A 375 -6.19 -11.70 30.63
CA ILE A 375 -5.14 -12.59 30.10
C ILE A 375 -5.60 -14.04 30.22
N GLY A 376 -5.44 -14.82 29.16
CA GLY A 376 -5.85 -16.21 29.11
C GLY A 376 -4.99 -17.11 30.02
N ALA A 377 -5.62 -18.03 30.75
CA ALA A 377 -4.91 -18.96 31.65
C ALA A 377 -3.87 -19.81 30.91
N SER A 378 -4.16 -20.23 29.68
CA SER A 378 -3.23 -20.99 28.84
C SER A 378 -1.95 -20.20 28.55
N PHE A 379 -2.08 -18.90 28.30
CA PHE A 379 -0.94 -18.02 28.04
C PHE A 379 -0.12 -17.77 29.31
N ILE A 380 -0.77 -17.52 30.44
CA ILE A 380 -0.09 -17.41 31.76
C ILE A 380 0.70 -18.67 32.07
N ASN A 381 0.09 -19.86 31.95
CA ASN A 381 0.76 -21.13 32.19
C ASN A 381 1.96 -21.35 31.26
N LEU A 382 1.84 -20.92 29.99
CA LEU A 382 2.95 -21.00 29.05
C LEU A 382 4.12 -20.11 29.50
N LEU A 383 3.85 -18.86 29.86
CA LEU A 383 4.87 -17.91 30.32
C LEU A 383 5.55 -18.42 31.62
N GLN A 384 4.76 -18.98 32.55
CA GLN A 384 5.29 -19.55 33.79
C GLN A 384 6.20 -20.76 33.50
N ASN A 385 5.76 -21.68 32.63
CA ASN A 385 6.54 -22.87 32.28
C ASN A 385 7.85 -22.54 31.55
N LEU A 386 7.88 -21.40 30.85
CA LEU A 386 9.07 -20.91 30.17
C LEU A 386 9.96 -20.03 31.06
N ASP A 387 9.59 -19.79 32.31
CA ASP A 387 10.25 -18.81 33.21
C ASP A 387 10.42 -17.44 32.50
N HIS A 388 9.39 -17.02 31.77
CA HIS A 388 9.45 -15.85 30.92
C HIS A 388 9.60 -14.56 31.75
N PRO A 389 10.44 -13.58 31.33
CA PRO A 389 10.69 -12.35 32.09
C PRO A 389 9.44 -11.55 32.45
N TYR A 390 8.39 -11.62 31.63
CA TYR A 390 7.11 -10.94 31.91
C TYR A 390 6.36 -11.46 33.13
N MET A 391 6.79 -12.58 33.70
CA MET A 391 6.21 -13.16 34.91
C MET A 391 7.00 -12.78 36.18
N LYS A 392 8.08 -12.02 36.07
CA LYS A 392 8.91 -11.49 37.13
C LYS A 392 8.58 -10.05 37.44
#